data_44df8c30157858beb98102ea628e0a01
#
_entry.id   44df8c30157858beb98102ea628e0a01
#
_cell.length_a   1.000
_cell.length_b   1.000
_cell.length_c   1.000
_cell.angle_alpha   90.00
_cell.angle_beta   90.00
_cell.angle_gamma   90.00
#
_symmetry.space_group_name_H-M   'P 1'
#
loop_
_entity.id
_entity.type
_entity.pdbx_description
1 polymer ?
#
loop_
_entity_poly.entity_id
_entity_poly.type
_entity_poly.pdbx_seq_one_letter_code
_entity_poly.pdbx_strand_id
1 'polypeptide(L)'
;MKDDRETKEKLLASAEHEFMEKGYQGASLRNICKNAGVTTGALYFFFKDKDDIFASLVAPVLGSIRTMMEAHMQQELQEVKGELQEGQDDFS
;
A
#
# COMPACT_ATOMS: atom_id res chain seq x y z
N MET A 1 2.46 19.49 22.75
CA MET A 1 3.27 18.32 22.51
C MET A 1 3.09 17.83 21.07
N LYS A 2 4.18 17.58 20.40
CA LYS A 2 4.07 17.15 19.02
C LYS A 2 3.53 15.76 18.91
N ASP A 3 2.62 15.64 18.02
CA ASP A 3 1.94 14.40 17.79
C ASP A 3 2.80 13.48 16.94
N ASP A 4 2.95 12.24 17.38
CA ASP A 4 3.66 11.22 16.59
C ASP A 4 3.00 11.03 15.22
N ARG A 5 1.70 11.23 15.16
CA ARG A 5 0.97 11.15 13.90
C ARG A 5 1.46 12.20 12.91
N GLU A 6 1.69 13.42 13.37
CA GLU A 6 2.17 14.48 12.50
C GLU A 6 3.53 14.14 11.91
N THR A 7 4.44 13.64 12.75
CA THR A 7 5.76 13.24 12.30
C THR A 7 5.66 12.11 11.29
N LYS A 8 4.82 11.12 11.56
CA LYS A 8 4.63 10.00 10.65
C LYS A 8 4.07 10.46 9.31
N GLU A 9 3.10 11.37 9.35
CA GLU A 9 2.52 11.91 8.12
C GLU A 9 3.54 12.68 7.30
N LYS A 10 4.39 13.46 7.95
CA LYS A 10 5.46 14.16 7.26
C LYS A 10 6.42 13.21 6.58
N LEU A 11 6.77 12.12 7.27
CA LEU A 11 7.63 11.11 6.72
C LEU A 11 6.98 10.41 5.53
N LEU A 12 5.71 10.09 5.64
CA LEU A 12 5.00 9.43 4.55
C LEU A 12 4.87 10.33 3.33
N ALA A 13 4.56 11.61 3.54
CA ALA A 13 4.46 12.56 2.43
C ALA A 13 5.81 12.72 1.72
N SER A 14 6.88 12.84 2.50
CA SER A 14 8.22 12.97 1.96
C SER A 14 8.64 11.69 1.23
N ALA A 15 8.30 10.54 1.79
CA ALA A 15 8.61 9.26 1.18
C ALA A 15 7.87 9.09 -0.15
N GLU A 16 6.62 9.48 -0.18
CA GLU A 16 5.84 9.42 -1.42
C GLU A 16 6.51 10.22 -2.52
N HIS A 17 6.92 11.44 -2.20
CA HIS A 17 7.62 12.29 -3.16
C HIS A 17 8.92 11.65 -3.63
N GLU A 18 9.67 11.11 -2.70
CA GLU A 18 10.96 10.48 -3.00
C GLU A 18 10.78 9.27 -3.91
N PHE A 19 9.81 8.42 -3.60
CA PHE A 19 9.55 7.23 -4.41
C PHE A 19 9.04 7.59 -5.80
N MET A 20 8.19 8.60 -5.89
CA MET A 20 7.67 9.04 -7.18
C MET A 20 8.74 9.64 -8.05
N GLU A 21 9.68 10.35 -7.44
CA GLU A 21 10.73 11.03 -8.18
C GLU A 21 11.85 10.09 -8.59
N LYS A 22 12.26 9.19 -7.71
CA LYS A 22 13.44 8.35 -7.93
C LYS A 22 13.16 6.88 -8.08
N GLY A 23 11.91 6.48 -7.91
CA GLY A 23 11.53 5.08 -7.90
C GLY A 23 11.92 4.42 -6.58
N TYR A 24 11.48 3.16 -6.41
CA TYR A 24 11.72 2.47 -5.16
C TYR A 24 13.21 2.28 -4.87
N GLN A 25 13.95 1.82 -5.88
CA GLN A 25 15.36 1.52 -5.68
C GLN A 25 16.21 2.77 -5.51
N GLY A 26 15.84 3.85 -6.19
CA GLY A 26 16.58 5.09 -6.11
C GLY A 26 16.25 5.94 -4.89
N ALA A 27 15.16 5.64 -4.21
CA ALA A 27 14.74 6.41 -3.06
C ALA A 27 15.68 6.19 -1.87
N SER A 28 15.95 7.27 -1.14
CA SER A 28 16.87 7.28 -0.02
C SER A 28 16.14 7.64 1.26
N LEU A 29 16.28 6.81 2.29
CA LEU A 29 15.69 7.10 3.59
C LEU A 29 16.27 8.38 4.18
N ARG A 30 17.54 8.63 3.93
CA ARG A 30 18.19 9.85 4.39
C ARG A 30 17.55 11.08 3.77
N ASN A 31 17.29 11.04 2.48
CA ASN A 31 16.62 12.15 1.79
C ASN A 31 15.19 12.32 2.28
N ILE A 32 14.51 11.23 2.54
CA ILE A 32 13.16 11.28 3.08
C ILE A 32 13.16 12.04 4.41
N CYS A 33 14.08 11.69 5.31
CA CYS A 33 14.21 12.37 6.59
C CYS A 33 14.57 13.84 6.42
N LYS A 34 15.52 14.12 5.54
CA LYS A 34 15.96 15.49 5.30
C LYS A 34 14.82 16.37 4.81
N ASN A 35 14.07 15.88 3.85
CA ASN A 35 12.95 16.65 3.29
C ASN A 35 11.79 16.76 4.25
N ALA A 36 11.61 15.78 5.11
CA ALA A 36 10.57 15.84 6.14
C ALA A 36 10.97 16.69 7.35
N GLY A 37 12.25 17.02 7.44
CA GLY A 37 12.74 17.80 8.59
C GLY A 37 12.82 16.98 9.87
N VAL A 38 13.06 15.69 9.76
CA VAL A 38 13.18 14.79 10.91
C VAL A 38 14.49 14.04 10.86
N THR A 39 14.84 13.41 11.99
CA THR A 39 16.07 12.62 12.07
C THR A 39 15.82 11.21 11.57
N THR A 40 16.91 10.51 11.20
CA THR A 40 16.79 9.10 10.82
C THR A 40 16.33 8.27 12.00
N GLY A 41 16.70 8.64 13.22
CA GLY A 41 16.19 7.96 14.41
C GLY A 41 14.68 8.03 14.52
N ALA A 42 14.10 9.19 14.20
CA ALA A 42 12.66 9.35 14.21
C ALA A 42 12.01 8.46 13.16
N LEU A 43 12.63 8.36 11.98
CA LEU A 43 12.11 7.49 10.93
C LEU A 43 12.10 6.04 11.40
N TYR A 44 13.18 5.56 11.98
CA TYR A 44 13.26 4.17 12.43
C TYR A 44 12.39 3.88 13.64
N PHE A 45 11.93 4.92 14.32
CA PHE A 45 10.92 4.74 15.36
C PHE A 45 9.59 4.29 14.77
N PHE A 46 9.23 4.81 13.59
CA PHE A 46 7.95 4.50 12.96
C PHE A 46 8.03 3.37 11.94
N PHE A 47 9.16 3.24 11.27
CA PHE A 47 9.30 2.31 10.15
C PHE A 47 10.57 1.50 10.30
N LYS A 48 10.48 0.25 9.96
CA LYS A 48 11.58 -0.70 10.06
C LYS A 48 12.65 -0.44 9.01
N ASP A 49 12.21 -0.24 7.78
CA ASP A 49 13.10 -0.08 6.64
C ASP A 49 12.33 0.57 5.50
N LYS A 50 12.96 0.61 4.34
CA LYS A 50 12.37 1.23 3.16
C LYS A 50 11.11 0.48 2.70
N ASP A 51 11.13 -0.84 2.79
CA ASP A 51 9.97 -1.66 2.42
C ASP A 51 8.78 -1.33 3.31
N ASP A 52 9.02 -1.12 4.58
CA ASP A 52 7.96 -0.80 5.54
C ASP A 52 7.31 0.53 5.20
N ILE A 53 8.11 1.53 4.87
CA ILE A 53 7.60 2.84 4.44
C ILE A 53 6.79 2.70 3.16
N PHE A 54 7.33 1.98 2.21
CA PHE A 54 6.67 1.79 0.92
C PHE A 54 5.34 1.07 1.10
N ALA A 55 5.33 0.02 1.90
CA ALA A 55 4.09 -0.71 2.20
C ALA A 55 3.05 0.20 2.86
N SER A 56 3.50 1.08 3.75
CA SER A 56 2.60 2.02 4.42
C SER A 56 1.98 3.01 3.43
N LEU A 57 2.74 3.40 2.40
CA LEU A 57 2.24 4.32 1.39
C LEU A 57 1.23 3.68 0.46
N VAL A 58 1.48 2.44 0.05
CA VAL A 58 0.62 1.78 -0.93
C VAL A 58 -0.53 1.02 -0.28
N ALA A 59 -0.48 0.79 1.03
CA ALA A 59 -1.51 0.03 1.71
C ALA A 59 -2.92 0.59 1.50
N PRO A 60 -3.17 1.89 1.63
CA PRO A 60 -4.51 2.42 1.37
C PRO A 60 -4.96 2.21 -0.07
N VAL A 61 -4.04 2.41 -1.02
CA VAL A 61 -4.34 2.21 -2.44
C VAL A 61 -4.61 0.74 -2.73
N LEU A 62 -3.75 -0.13 -2.20
CA LEU A 62 -3.94 -1.57 -2.36
C LEU A 62 -5.23 -2.03 -1.71
N GLY A 63 -5.59 -1.46 -0.57
CA GLY A 63 -6.85 -1.76 0.09
C GLY A 63 -8.04 -1.43 -0.78
N SER A 64 -8.03 -0.26 -1.41
CA SER A 64 -9.11 0.14 -2.31
C SER A 64 -9.18 -0.76 -3.53
N ILE A 65 -8.04 -1.03 -4.14
CA ILE A 65 -7.96 -1.92 -5.29
C ILE A 65 -8.44 -3.32 -4.92
N ARG A 66 -8.00 -3.81 -3.77
CA ARG A 66 -8.39 -5.13 -3.30
C ARG A 66 -9.89 -5.22 -3.12
N THR A 67 -10.51 -4.21 -2.53
CA THR A 67 -11.95 -4.18 -2.35
C THR A 67 -12.67 -4.23 -3.70
N MET A 68 -12.22 -3.44 -4.65
CA MET A 68 -12.79 -3.45 -5.99
C MET A 68 -12.59 -4.80 -6.68
N MET A 69 -11.41 -5.38 -6.55
CA MET A 69 -11.12 -6.68 -7.14
C MET A 69 -11.93 -7.79 -6.50
N GLU A 70 -12.09 -7.73 -5.18
CA GLU A 70 -12.91 -8.73 -4.49
C GLU A 70 -14.35 -8.66 -4.95
N ALA A 71 -14.90 -7.45 -5.11
CA ALA A 71 -16.25 -7.30 -5.60
C ALA A 71 -16.40 -7.87 -7.01
N HIS A 72 -15.42 -7.58 -7.88
CA HIS A 72 -15.39 -8.12 -9.24
C HIS A 72 -15.26 -9.64 -9.23
N MET A 73 -14.37 -10.14 -8.41
CA MET A 73 -14.16 -11.58 -8.29
C MET A 73 -15.39 -12.32 -7.82
N GLN A 74 -16.08 -11.76 -6.84
CA GLN A 74 -17.30 -12.36 -6.33
C GLN A 74 -18.36 -12.44 -7.42
N GLN A 75 -18.49 -11.39 -8.22
CA GLN A 75 -19.41 -11.37 -9.32
C GLN A 75 -19.08 -12.43 -10.35
N GLU A 76 -17.80 -12.51 -10.74
CA GLU A 76 -17.34 -13.50 -11.69
C GLU A 76 -17.49 -14.91 -11.16
N LEU A 77 -17.21 -15.10 -9.88
CA LEU A 77 -17.35 -16.42 -9.27
C LEU A 77 -18.80 -16.87 -9.26
N GLN A 78 -19.72 -15.95 -9.04
CA GLN A 78 -21.14 -16.29 -9.08
C GLN A 78 -21.57 -16.72 -10.48
N GLU A 79 -21.10 -16.03 -11.50
CA GLU A 79 -21.38 -16.38 -12.89
C GLU A 79 -20.77 -17.74 -13.23
N VAL A 80 -19.52 -17.96 -12.82
CA VAL A 80 -18.85 -19.22 -13.08
C VAL A 80 -19.55 -20.37 -12.35
N LYS A 81 -19.98 -20.14 -11.12
CA LYS A 81 -20.72 -21.15 -10.37
C LYS A 81 -22.04 -21.50 -11.05
N GLY A 82 -22.71 -20.50 -11.58
CA GLY A 82 -23.91 -20.73 -12.35
C GLY A 82 -23.65 -21.59 -13.56
N GLU A 83 -22.63 -21.27 -14.30
CA GLU A 83 -22.23 -22.04 -15.48
C GLU A 83 -21.80 -23.45 -15.11
N LEU A 84 -21.03 -23.59 -14.04
CA LEU A 84 -20.57 -24.89 -13.59
C LEU A 84 -21.75 -25.76 -13.14
N GLN A 85 -22.73 -25.17 -12.47
CA GLN A 85 -23.92 -25.90 -12.05
C GLN A 85 -24.70 -26.39 -13.24
N GLU A 86 -24.86 -25.56 -14.24
CA GLU A 86 -25.51 -25.96 -15.49
C GLU A 86 -24.75 -27.07 -16.17
N GLY A 87 -23.42 -26.94 -16.21
CA GLY A 87 -22.58 -28.01 -16.77
C GLY A 87 -22.69 -29.32 -16.02
N GLN A 88 -22.77 -29.23 -14.69
CA GLN A 88 -22.96 -30.42 -13.87
C GLN A 88 -24.29 -31.04 -14.10
N ASP A 89 -25.33 -30.25 -14.26
CA ASP A 89 -26.64 -30.77 -14.57
C ASP A 89 -26.66 -31.50 -15.89
N ASP A 90 -25.94 -30.96 -16.86
CA ASP A 90 -25.80 -31.60 -18.17
C ASP A 90 -25.11 -32.95 -18.09
N PHE A 91 -24.17 -33.08 -17.16
CA PHE A 91 -23.46 -34.31 -16.95
C PHE A 91 -24.25 -35.32 -16.11
N SER A 92 -25.20 -34.84 -15.39
CA SER A 92 -26.04 -35.71 -14.58
C SER A 92 -27.16 -36.28 -15.40
#